data_d2e920f391480e36e5ef04e7fc1b834a
#
_entry.id   d2e920f391480e36e5ef04e7fc1b834a
#
_cell.length_a   1.000
_cell.length_b   1.000
_cell.length_c   1.000
_cell.angle_alpha   90.00
_cell.angle_beta   90.00
_cell.angle_gamma   90.00
#
_symmetry.space_group_name_H-M   'P 1'
#
loop_
_entity.id
_entity.type
_entity.pdbx_description
1 polymer ?
#
loop_
_entity_poly.entity_id
_entity_poly.type
_entity_poly.pdbx_seq_one_letter_code
_entity_poly.pdbx_strand_id
1 'polypeptide(L)'
;MGVAEDKIATKKDIINFDGKKREYYLSFPENTSKPFPLIINFHGFLSHAIEQQEFSQMDNYAHLNGVGVIYPEGINKSWNIGKDMMSEENDIGFVNALIDSVTSKYNIDSDRIYVCGFSNGGEFSYELMCGLSNKIAAFGSVGGNFIINEKRSCNINREIPLIHIHGTKDRLAKYNGYNGYFLSTISSVDFWAKHNQLDKMVVENIEDLSLIHISEPTRQSP
;
A
#
# COMPACT_ATOMS: atom_id res chain seq x y z
N MET A 1 16.24 -33.23 1.32
CA MET A 1 16.29 -32.67 -0.04
C MET A 1 15.75 -31.24 0.09
N GLY A 2 16.66 -30.26 0.08
CA GLY A 2 16.26 -28.86 0.07
C GLY A 2 15.66 -28.55 -1.30
N VAL A 3 14.40 -28.13 -1.34
CA VAL A 3 13.83 -27.52 -2.52
C VAL A 3 14.63 -26.23 -2.73
N ALA A 4 15.36 -26.13 -3.82
CA ALA A 4 15.94 -24.86 -4.23
C ALA A 4 14.75 -23.92 -4.42
N GLU A 5 14.61 -22.90 -3.58
CA GLU A 5 13.71 -21.79 -3.83
C GLU A 5 14.22 -21.12 -5.11
N ASP A 6 13.53 -21.36 -6.22
CA ASP A 6 13.78 -20.62 -7.45
C ASP A 6 13.55 -19.14 -7.13
N LYS A 7 14.66 -18.38 -7.08
CA LYS A 7 14.62 -16.95 -6.79
C LYS A 7 13.79 -16.28 -7.88
N ILE A 8 12.63 -15.77 -7.52
CA ILE A 8 11.74 -15.06 -8.44
C ILE A 8 12.54 -13.91 -9.11
N ALA A 9 12.54 -13.90 -10.43
CA ALA A 9 13.32 -12.93 -11.20
C ALA A 9 12.74 -11.52 -11.02
N THR A 10 13.51 -10.67 -10.36
CA THR A 10 13.16 -9.26 -10.14
C THR A 10 13.91 -8.39 -11.14
N LYS A 11 13.18 -7.52 -11.83
CA LYS A 11 13.76 -6.55 -12.78
C LYS A 11 13.72 -5.15 -12.20
N LYS A 12 14.87 -4.49 -12.14
CA LYS A 12 14.95 -3.05 -11.82
C LYS A 12 14.59 -2.21 -13.05
N ASP A 13 13.79 -1.16 -12.86
CA ASP A 13 13.48 -0.15 -13.87
C ASP A 13 13.47 1.25 -13.22
N ILE A 14 13.43 2.29 -14.03
CA ILE A 14 13.53 3.68 -13.61
C ILE A 14 12.50 4.53 -14.37
N ILE A 15 11.86 5.43 -13.65
CA ILE A 15 11.05 6.50 -14.24
C ILE A 15 11.65 7.87 -13.85
N ASN A 16 11.69 8.82 -14.79
CA ASN A 16 12.02 10.20 -14.48
C ASN A 16 10.74 10.92 -14.07
N PHE A 17 10.71 11.42 -12.85
CA PHE A 17 9.57 12.16 -12.32
C PHE A 17 10.06 13.37 -11.54
N ASP A 18 9.51 14.54 -11.82
CA ASP A 18 9.83 15.81 -11.18
C ASP A 18 11.34 16.12 -11.15
N GLY A 19 12.02 15.87 -12.28
CA GLY A 19 13.46 16.08 -12.46
C GLY A 19 14.35 15.06 -11.74
N LYS A 20 13.80 14.04 -11.10
CA LYS A 20 14.51 13.01 -10.33
C LYS A 20 14.32 11.63 -10.95
N LYS A 21 15.35 10.78 -10.85
CA LYS A 21 15.25 9.35 -11.17
C LYS A 21 14.61 8.64 -10.00
N ARG A 22 13.47 7.97 -10.27
CA ARG A 22 12.76 7.15 -9.29
C ARG A 22 12.88 5.68 -9.70
N GLU A 23 13.51 4.91 -8.85
CA GLU A 23 13.75 3.47 -9.07
C GLU A 23 12.57 2.64 -8.58
N TYR A 24 12.35 1.50 -9.22
CA TYR A 24 11.40 0.51 -8.76
C TYR A 24 11.79 -0.89 -9.26
N TYR A 25 11.31 -1.90 -8.57
CA TYR A 25 11.58 -3.29 -8.88
C TYR A 25 10.28 -4.00 -9.24
N LEU A 26 10.33 -4.75 -10.34
CA LEU A 26 9.20 -5.45 -10.94
C LEU A 26 9.36 -6.95 -10.69
N SER A 27 8.33 -7.57 -10.17
CA SER A 27 8.22 -9.01 -10.00
C SER A 27 6.87 -9.46 -10.56
N PHE A 28 6.89 -10.05 -11.74
CA PHE A 28 5.68 -10.40 -12.48
C PHE A 28 5.54 -11.92 -12.64
N PRO A 29 4.30 -12.44 -12.68
CA PRO A 29 4.07 -13.86 -12.93
C PRO A 29 4.56 -14.25 -14.34
N GLU A 30 4.97 -15.49 -14.51
CA GLU A 30 5.54 -15.98 -15.79
C GLU A 30 4.55 -15.86 -16.97
N ASN A 31 3.27 -16.14 -16.72
CA ASN A 31 2.24 -16.10 -17.77
C ASN A 31 1.42 -14.81 -17.70
N THR A 32 1.76 -13.86 -18.55
CA THR A 32 1.09 -12.56 -18.69
C THR A 32 0.26 -12.42 -19.98
N SER A 33 -0.21 -13.53 -20.55
CA SER A 33 -1.03 -13.53 -21.78
C SER A 33 -2.39 -12.83 -21.59
N LYS A 34 -2.92 -12.80 -20.37
CA LYS A 34 -4.12 -12.05 -19.99
C LYS A 34 -3.74 -10.87 -19.11
N PRO A 35 -4.57 -9.79 -19.07
CA PRO A 35 -4.37 -8.71 -18.14
C PRO A 35 -4.35 -9.23 -16.70
N PHE A 36 -3.29 -8.89 -15.94
CA PHE A 36 -3.08 -9.37 -14.59
C PHE A 36 -3.18 -8.24 -13.57
N PRO A 37 -3.64 -8.54 -12.33
CA PRO A 37 -3.68 -7.58 -11.23
C PRO A 37 -2.27 -7.16 -10.80
N LEU A 38 -2.16 -5.95 -10.24
CA LEU A 38 -0.91 -5.41 -9.73
C LEU A 38 -1.04 -5.03 -8.26
N ILE A 39 -0.03 -5.37 -7.47
CA ILE A 39 0.19 -4.82 -6.12
C ILE A 39 1.41 -3.91 -6.16
N ILE A 40 1.30 -2.70 -5.59
CA ILE A 40 2.45 -1.81 -5.34
C ILE A 40 2.70 -1.84 -3.84
N ASN A 41 3.88 -2.33 -3.42
CA ASN A 41 4.24 -2.58 -2.02
C ASN A 41 5.35 -1.64 -1.56
N PHE A 42 5.05 -0.77 -0.58
CA PHE A 42 5.91 0.30 -0.11
C PHE A 42 6.70 -0.10 1.13
N HIS A 43 8.01 0.17 1.12
CA HIS A 43 8.91 -0.09 2.25
C HIS A 43 8.68 0.87 3.43
N GLY A 44 9.15 0.48 4.61
CA GLY A 44 9.14 1.32 5.81
C GLY A 44 10.23 2.41 5.79
N PHE A 45 10.18 3.30 6.80
CA PHE A 45 11.20 4.34 6.98
C PHE A 45 12.60 3.74 7.17
N LEU A 46 13.60 4.34 6.52
CA LEU A 46 15.01 3.91 6.47
C LEU A 46 15.26 2.53 5.83
N SER A 47 14.24 1.92 5.22
CA SER A 47 14.35 0.68 4.45
C SER A 47 14.45 0.95 2.95
N HIS A 48 14.50 -0.11 2.16
CA HIS A 48 14.64 -0.12 0.72
C HIS A 48 13.61 -1.04 0.05
N ALA A 49 13.37 -0.83 -1.23
CA ALA A 49 12.45 -1.63 -2.03
C ALA A 49 12.79 -3.14 -2.01
N ILE A 50 14.07 -3.49 -2.13
CA ILE A 50 14.51 -4.90 -2.08
C ILE A 50 14.34 -5.51 -0.68
N GLU A 51 14.63 -4.75 0.38
CA GLU A 51 14.39 -5.22 1.75
C GLU A 51 12.90 -5.47 1.99
N GLN A 52 12.02 -4.63 1.43
CA GLN A 52 10.57 -4.83 1.50
C GLN A 52 10.14 -6.08 0.74
N GLN A 53 10.73 -6.37 -0.41
CA GLN A 53 10.48 -7.60 -1.16
C GLN A 53 10.88 -8.83 -0.33
N GLU A 54 12.10 -8.84 0.20
CA GLU A 54 12.64 -9.94 1.03
C GLU A 54 11.85 -10.14 2.33
N PHE A 55 11.46 -9.03 2.97
CA PHE A 55 10.70 -9.06 4.22
C PHE A 55 9.26 -9.55 4.02
N SER A 56 8.57 -9.03 3.02
CA SER A 56 7.15 -9.37 2.79
C SER A 56 6.96 -10.73 2.14
N GLN A 57 7.93 -11.20 1.36
CA GLN A 57 7.84 -12.40 0.51
C GLN A 57 6.55 -12.45 -0.33
N MET A 58 6.02 -11.28 -0.64
CA MET A 58 4.70 -11.15 -1.30
C MET A 58 4.69 -11.81 -2.68
N ASP A 59 5.80 -11.79 -3.39
CA ASP A 59 5.94 -12.40 -4.72
C ASP A 59 5.57 -13.88 -4.72
N ASN A 60 5.96 -14.62 -3.68
CA ASN A 60 5.72 -16.06 -3.57
C ASN A 60 4.23 -16.39 -3.63
N TYR A 61 3.40 -15.55 -3.00
CA TYR A 61 1.95 -15.74 -2.96
C TYR A 61 1.25 -15.07 -4.14
N ALA A 62 1.72 -13.89 -4.55
CA ALA A 62 1.13 -13.11 -5.63
C ALA A 62 1.22 -13.87 -6.96
N HIS A 63 2.39 -14.42 -7.30
CA HIS A 63 2.60 -15.13 -8.56
C HIS A 63 1.76 -16.41 -8.66
N LEU A 64 1.57 -17.14 -7.56
CA LEU A 64 0.68 -18.31 -7.51
C LEU A 64 -0.76 -17.96 -7.88
N ASN A 65 -1.15 -16.70 -7.68
CA ASN A 65 -2.47 -16.17 -8.00
C ASN A 65 -2.49 -15.30 -9.27
N GLY A 66 -1.40 -15.30 -10.05
CA GLY A 66 -1.30 -14.52 -11.29
C GLY A 66 -1.26 -13.01 -11.06
N VAL A 67 -0.77 -12.55 -9.90
CA VAL A 67 -0.67 -11.14 -9.51
C VAL A 67 0.78 -10.68 -9.64
N GLY A 68 1.00 -9.52 -10.28
CA GLY A 68 2.31 -8.87 -10.32
C GLY A 68 2.55 -8.01 -9.07
N VAL A 69 3.82 -7.84 -8.69
CA VAL A 69 4.20 -6.96 -7.59
C VAL A 69 5.24 -5.95 -8.06
N ILE A 70 5.11 -4.71 -7.60
CA ILE A 70 6.10 -3.65 -7.78
C ILE A 70 6.52 -3.14 -6.41
N TYR A 71 7.83 -2.96 -6.23
CA TYR A 71 8.44 -2.37 -5.06
C TYR A 71 9.14 -1.07 -5.46
N PRO A 72 8.50 0.10 -5.24
CA PRO A 72 9.14 1.38 -5.51
C PRO A 72 10.15 1.75 -4.43
N GLU A 73 11.15 2.56 -4.82
CA GLU A 73 12.14 3.13 -3.90
C GLU A 73 11.74 4.57 -3.52
N GLY A 74 11.63 4.82 -2.22
CA GLY A 74 11.42 6.15 -1.66
C GLY A 74 12.69 6.98 -1.65
N ILE A 75 12.63 8.27 -2.03
CA ILE A 75 13.78 9.17 -1.89
C ILE A 75 14.12 9.31 -0.40
N ASN A 76 15.42 9.27 -0.10
CA ASN A 76 15.92 9.28 1.29
C ASN A 76 15.31 8.17 2.16
N LYS A 77 14.93 7.03 1.56
CA LYS A 77 14.36 5.87 2.24
C LYS A 77 13.08 6.17 3.00
N SER A 78 12.22 7.03 2.44
CA SER A 78 10.98 7.45 3.10
C SER A 78 9.91 7.85 2.10
N TRP A 79 8.67 7.93 2.58
CA TRP A 79 7.49 8.38 1.85
C TRP A 79 6.90 9.62 2.50
N ASN A 80 6.41 10.53 1.69
CA ASN A 80 5.73 11.73 2.16
C ASN A 80 4.32 11.38 2.66
N ILE A 81 4.14 11.45 3.96
CA ILE A 81 2.89 11.17 4.65
C ILE A 81 2.15 12.44 5.07
N GLY A 82 2.51 13.57 4.50
CA GLY A 82 1.77 14.82 4.66
C GLY A 82 2.08 15.66 5.87
N LYS A 83 2.97 15.24 6.73
CA LYS A 83 3.58 16.07 7.79
C LYS A 83 5.06 16.20 7.50
N ASP A 84 5.62 17.36 7.73
CA ASP A 84 7.03 17.76 7.50
C ASP A 84 8.06 16.85 8.24
N MET A 85 7.78 15.55 8.30
CA MET A 85 8.47 14.65 9.21
C MET A 85 9.51 13.75 8.54
N MET A 86 9.28 13.32 7.29
CA MET A 86 10.14 12.28 6.70
C MET A 86 10.52 12.55 5.24
N SER A 87 9.63 13.14 4.46
CA SER A 87 9.87 13.48 3.05
C SER A 87 8.99 14.66 2.66
N GLU A 88 9.50 15.54 1.81
CA GLU A 88 8.75 16.62 1.16
C GLU A 88 8.51 16.32 -0.33
N GLU A 89 8.86 15.10 -0.77
CA GLU A 89 8.75 14.68 -2.16
C GLU A 89 7.27 14.57 -2.59
N ASN A 90 7.03 14.79 -3.88
CA ASN A 90 5.73 14.56 -4.48
C ASN A 90 5.52 13.06 -4.78
N ASP A 91 5.47 12.24 -3.73
CA ASP A 91 5.39 10.78 -3.87
C ASP A 91 4.03 10.31 -4.42
N ILE A 92 2.94 11.02 -4.14
CA ILE A 92 1.63 10.72 -4.74
C ILE A 92 1.68 10.91 -6.27
N GLY A 93 2.27 12.03 -6.73
CA GLY A 93 2.48 12.27 -8.15
C GLY A 93 3.39 11.22 -8.80
N PHE A 94 4.45 10.80 -8.09
CA PHE A 94 5.32 9.72 -8.56
C PHE A 94 4.56 8.40 -8.74
N VAL A 95 3.78 7.98 -7.75
CA VAL A 95 2.99 6.73 -7.85
C VAL A 95 1.95 6.82 -8.96
N ASN A 96 1.32 7.99 -9.14
CA ASN A 96 0.43 8.21 -10.29
C ASN A 96 1.14 8.00 -11.63
N ALA A 97 2.31 8.60 -11.80
CA ALA A 97 3.12 8.44 -13.01
C ALA A 97 3.65 7.01 -13.18
N LEU A 98 4.00 6.34 -12.08
CA LEU A 98 4.42 4.94 -12.09
C LEU A 98 3.29 4.04 -12.60
N ILE A 99 2.07 4.17 -12.07
CA ILE A 99 0.90 3.43 -12.52
C ILE A 99 0.70 3.62 -14.03
N ASP A 100 0.67 4.86 -14.51
CA ASP A 100 0.49 5.16 -15.93
C ASP A 100 1.60 4.56 -16.80
N SER A 101 2.85 4.63 -16.35
CA SER A 101 4.00 4.07 -17.05
C SER A 101 3.92 2.54 -17.16
N VAL A 102 3.61 1.84 -16.05
CA VAL A 102 3.63 0.37 -16.07
C VAL A 102 2.40 -0.21 -16.77
N THR A 103 1.24 0.40 -16.64
CA THR A 103 0.03 -0.02 -17.38
C THR A 103 0.16 0.20 -18.89
N SER A 104 0.94 1.20 -19.32
CA SER A 104 1.23 1.41 -20.75
C SER A 104 2.25 0.42 -21.32
N LYS A 105 3.16 -0.10 -20.48
CA LYS A 105 4.25 -1.00 -20.89
C LYS A 105 3.92 -2.49 -20.79
N TYR A 106 3.05 -2.86 -19.85
CA TYR A 106 2.77 -4.23 -19.48
C TYR A 106 1.26 -4.51 -19.51
N ASN A 107 0.89 -5.76 -19.68
CA ASN A 107 -0.51 -6.20 -19.76
C ASN A 107 -1.18 -6.24 -18.36
N ILE A 108 -1.17 -5.10 -17.65
CA ILE A 108 -1.75 -4.94 -16.33
C ILE A 108 -3.23 -4.57 -16.47
N ASP A 109 -4.06 -5.17 -15.63
CA ASP A 109 -5.47 -4.80 -15.49
C ASP A 109 -5.59 -3.51 -14.66
N SER A 110 -5.92 -2.41 -15.32
CA SER A 110 -6.03 -1.09 -14.68
C SER A 110 -7.13 -1.00 -13.62
N ASP A 111 -8.11 -1.89 -13.63
CA ASP A 111 -9.19 -1.93 -12.65
C ASP A 111 -8.83 -2.73 -11.39
N ARG A 112 -7.70 -3.46 -11.45
CA ARG A 112 -7.20 -4.31 -10.35
C ARG A 112 -5.80 -3.92 -9.90
N ILE A 113 -5.61 -2.65 -9.60
CA ILE A 113 -4.37 -2.10 -9.00
C ILE A 113 -4.60 -1.92 -7.51
N TYR A 114 -3.72 -2.51 -6.71
CA TYR A 114 -3.76 -2.48 -5.26
C TYR A 114 -2.49 -1.86 -4.71
N VAL A 115 -2.57 -1.27 -3.53
CA VAL A 115 -1.38 -0.76 -2.84
C VAL A 115 -1.33 -1.31 -1.42
N CYS A 116 -0.12 -1.50 -0.91
CA CYS A 116 0.09 -1.80 0.50
C CYS A 116 1.49 -1.35 0.92
N GLY A 117 1.74 -1.37 2.23
CA GLY A 117 3.06 -1.05 2.72
C GLY A 117 3.23 -1.34 4.21
N PHE A 118 4.48 -1.28 4.65
CA PHE A 118 4.87 -1.48 6.04
C PHE A 118 5.25 -0.16 6.71
N SER A 119 4.80 0.08 7.95
CA SER A 119 5.15 1.27 8.75
C SER A 119 4.91 2.56 7.95
N ASN A 120 5.94 3.39 7.66
CA ASN A 120 5.83 4.58 6.82
C ASN A 120 5.22 4.29 5.42
N GLY A 121 5.49 3.13 4.82
CA GLY A 121 4.81 2.68 3.59
C GLY A 121 3.33 2.38 3.79
N GLY A 122 2.95 1.88 4.96
CA GLY A 122 1.55 1.67 5.37
C GLY A 122 0.81 2.98 5.58
N GLU A 123 1.44 3.95 6.24
CA GLU A 123 0.94 5.33 6.41
C GLU A 123 0.76 6.00 5.04
N PHE A 124 1.74 5.83 4.15
CA PHE A 124 1.68 6.35 2.78
C PHE A 124 0.56 5.71 1.96
N SER A 125 0.23 4.45 2.19
CA SER A 125 -0.91 3.80 1.54
C SER A 125 -2.24 4.50 1.85
N TYR A 126 -2.42 5.03 3.05
CA TYR A 126 -3.57 5.89 3.38
C TYR A 126 -3.56 7.21 2.60
N GLU A 127 -2.38 7.86 2.49
CA GLU A 127 -2.23 9.12 1.74
C GLU A 127 -2.55 8.95 0.25
N LEU A 128 -2.16 7.82 -0.34
CA LEU A 128 -2.48 7.49 -1.73
C LEU A 128 -3.99 7.41 -1.97
N MET A 129 -4.77 6.91 -1.01
CA MET A 129 -6.22 6.86 -1.17
C MET A 129 -6.84 8.25 -1.20
N CYS A 130 -6.29 9.20 -0.47
CA CYS A 130 -6.74 10.59 -0.54
C CYS A 130 -6.44 11.26 -1.89
N GLY A 131 -5.40 10.80 -2.59
CA GLY A 131 -4.95 11.40 -3.86
C GLY A 131 -5.27 10.61 -5.12
N LEU A 132 -5.36 9.27 -5.04
CA LEU A 132 -5.46 8.36 -6.18
C LEU A 132 -6.60 7.34 -6.05
N SER A 133 -7.64 7.65 -5.29
CA SER A 133 -8.78 6.76 -5.07
C SER A 133 -9.46 6.26 -6.36
N ASN A 134 -9.33 7.01 -7.45
CA ASN A 134 -9.89 6.64 -8.76
C ASN A 134 -9.07 5.57 -9.52
N LYS A 135 -7.80 5.34 -9.14
CA LYS A 135 -6.90 4.38 -9.81
C LYS A 135 -6.62 3.12 -8.98
N ILE A 136 -6.88 3.15 -7.68
CA ILE A 136 -6.49 2.07 -6.76
C ILE A 136 -7.72 1.35 -6.25
N ALA A 137 -7.82 0.05 -6.53
CA ALA A 137 -9.02 -0.76 -6.24
C ALA A 137 -9.21 -1.02 -4.74
N ALA A 138 -8.13 -1.30 -4.00
CA ALA A 138 -8.13 -1.47 -2.55
C ALA A 138 -6.73 -1.22 -1.99
N PHE A 139 -6.62 -1.07 -0.66
CA PHE A 139 -5.32 -0.85 -0.04
C PHE A 139 -5.13 -1.63 1.25
N GLY A 140 -3.86 -1.80 1.64
CA GLY A 140 -3.45 -2.44 2.87
C GLY A 140 -2.43 -1.63 3.65
N SER A 141 -2.51 -1.65 4.97
CA SER A 141 -1.50 -1.07 5.85
C SER A 141 -1.04 -2.08 6.88
N VAL A 142 0.28 -2.24 7.03
CA VAL A 142 0.89 -3.08 8.05
C VAL A 142 1.71 -2.20 8.98
N GLY A 143 1.28 -2.05 10.24
CA GLY A 143 1.97 -1.26 11.24
C GLY A 143 2.04 0.25 10.93
N GLY A 144 1.13 0.78 10.11
CA GLY A 144 1.06 2.20 9.78
C GLY A 144 -0.33 2.77 10.04
N ASN A 145 -0.46 3.80 10.83
CA ASN A 145 -1.72 4.45 11.16
C ASN A 145 -2.01 5.66 10.26
N PHE A 146 -3.27 5.98 10.07
CA PHE A 146 -3.67 7.17 9.33
C PHE A 146 -3.30 8.45 10.10
N ILE A 147 -2.80 9.44 9.36
CA ILE A 147 -2.40 10.73 9.91
C ILE A 147 -3.48 11.75 9.60
N ILE A 148 -4.04 12.36 10.63
CA ILE A 148 -4.91 13.54 10.42
C ILE A 148 -4.01 14.71 10.05
N ASN A 149 -4.17 15.18 8.83
CA ASN A 149 -3.54 16.40 8.35
C ASN A 149 -4.62 17.44 8.05
N GLU A 150 -4.77 18.40 8.93
CA GLU A 150 -5.75 19.51 8.77
C GLU A 150 -5.50 20.36 7.51
N LYS A 151 -4.29 20.27 6.94
CA LYS A 151 -3.90 21.01 5.73
C LYS A 151 -4.18 20.27 4.42
N ARG A 152 -4.54 18.98 4.46
CA ARG A 152 -4.86 18.19 3.29
C ARG A 152 -6.34 17.81 3.27
N SER A 153 -7.04 18.17 2.20
CA SER A 153 -8.35 17.61 1.93
C SER A 153 -8.19 16.17 1.44
N CYS A 154 -8.72 15.22 2.17
CA CYS A 154 -8.84 13.84 1.70
C CYS A 154 -10.12 13.73 0.88
N ASN A 155 -10.02 13.88 -0.43
CA ASN A 155 -11.16 13.81 -1.35
C ASN A 155 -11.32 12.40 -1.90
N ILE A 156 -12.05 11.57 -1.18
CA ILE A 156 -12.33 10.21 -1.59
C ILE A 156 -13.68 10.20 -2.30
N ASN A 157 -13.69 9.77 -3.56
CA ASN A 157 -14.88 9.84 -4.42
C ASN A 157 -15.64 8.51 -4.54
N ARG A 158 -15.16 7.46 -3.88
CA ARG A 158 -15.77 6.13 -3.89
C ARG A 158 -15.42 5.35 -2.64
N GLU A 159 -16.16 4.30 -2.38
CA GLU A 159 -15.84 3.31 -1.35
C GLU A 159 -14.57 2.54 -1.72
N ILE A 160 -13.68 2.33 -0.76
CA ILE A 160 -12.39 1.65 -0.97
C ILE A 160 -12.18 0.61 0.11
N PRO A 161 -12.08 -0.68 -0.25
CA PRO A 161 -11.74 -1.75 0.68
C PRO A 161 -10.36 -1.53 1.33
N LEU A 162 -10.26 -1.83 2.61
CA LEU A 162 -9.05 -1.73 3.39
C LEU A 162 -8.80 -3.03 4.17
N ILE A 163 -7.54 -3.45 4.21
CA ILE A 163 -7.02 -4.39 5.20
C ILE A 163 -5.97 -3.68 6.06
N HIS A 164 -6.10 -3.77 7.38
CA HIS A 164 -5.14 -3.20 8.33
C HIS A 164 -4.63 -4.26 9.29
N ILE A 165 -3.32 -4.39 9.37
CA ILE A 165 -2.64 -5.36 10.23
C ILE A 165 -1.73 -4.59 11.18
N HIS A 166 -1.90 -4.77 12.49
CA HIS A 166 -1.12 -4.01 13.48
C HIS A 166 -0.84 -4.81 14.75
N GLY A 167 0.39 -4.73 15.22
CA GLY A 167 0.76 -5.30 16.51
C GLY A 167 0.17 -4.51 17.68
N THR A 168 -0.61 -5.14 18.56
CA THR A 168 -1.24 -4.46 19.72
C THR A 168 -0.20 -3.95 20.73
N LYS A 169 1.03 -4.50 20.69
CA LYS A 169 2.18 -4.10 21.54
C LYS A 169 3.26 -3.33 20.77
N ASP A 170 2.94 -2.82 19.57
CA ASP A 170 3.90 -2.02 18.80
C ASP A 170 4.35 -0.79 19.60
N ARG A 171 5.68 -0.65 19.75
CA ARG A 171 6.29 0.43 20.52
C ARG A 171 6.69 1.62 19.67
N LEU A 172 6.83 1.43 18.35
CA LEU A 172 7.22 2.47 17.40
C LEU A 172 5.97 3.14 16.80
N ALA A 173 5.20 2.39 16.03
CA ALA A 173 3.91 2.81 15.53
C ALA A 173 2.83 2.35 16.51
N LYS A 174 2.62 3.10 17.58
CA LYS A 174 1.73 2.68 18.69
C LYS A 174 0.31 2.38 18.21
N TYR A 175 -0.21 1.21 18.59
CA TYR A 175 -1.58 0.81 18.31
C TYR A 175 -2.62 1.87 18.75
N ASN A 176 -2.38 2.51 19.87
CA ASN A 176 -3.25 3.57 20.42
C ASN A 176 -2.97 4.96 19.82
N GLY A 177 -2.07 5.05 18.83
CA GLY A 177 -1.70 6.31 18.20
C GLY A 177 -0.84 7.23 19.08
N TYR A 178 -0.61 8.44 18.58
CA TYR A 178 0.07 9.51 19.31
C TYR A 178 -0.79 10.76 19.29
N ASN A 179 -1.02 11.37 20.44
CA ASN A 179 -1.79 12.59 20.56
C ASN A 179 -1.34 13.67 19.58
N GLY A 180 -2.24 14.10 18.71
CA GLY A 180 -2.05 15.19 17.76
C GLY A 180 -1.27 14.85 16.48
N TYR A 181 -0.83 13.58 16.28
CA TYR A 181 -0.07 13.20 15.08
C TYR A 181 -0.66 11.99 14.36
N PHE A 182 -0.81 10.87 15.03
CA PHE A 182 -1.34 9.63 14.47
C PHE A 182 -2.63 9.24 15.14
N LEU A 183 -3.63 8.87 14.37
CA LEU A 183 -4.80 8.20 14.92
C LEU A 183 -4.40 6.87 15.56
N SER A 184 -5.23 6.37 16.47
CA SER A 184 -5.12 4.97 16.85
C SER A 184 -5.44 4.07 15.65
N THR A 185 -4.99 2.83 15.70
CA THR A 185 -5.33 1.81 14.70
C THR A 185 -6.85 1.74 14.48
N ILE A 186 -7.61 1.65 15.57
CA ILE A 186 -9.08 1.59 15.50
C ILE A 186 -9.66 2.86 14.89
N SER A 187 -9.18 4.05 15.28
CA SER A 187 -9.67 5.31 14.71
C SER A 187 -9.28 5.48 13.24
N SER A 188 -8.13 4.96 12.82
CA SER A 188 -7.70 4.96 11.43
C SER A 188 -8.67 4.14 10.56
N VAL A 189 -9.02 2.94 11.01
CA VAL A 189 -9.93 2.06 10.28
C VAL A 189 -11.37 2.57 10.35
N ASP A 190 -11.82 3.11 11.49
CA ASP A 190 -13.16 3.67 11.68
C ASP A 190 -13.42 4.87 10.73
N PHE A 191 -12.40 5.69 10.47
CA PHE A 191 -12.50 6.76 9.47
C PHE A 191 -12.90 6.21 8.09
N TRP A 192 -12.25 5.11 7.65
CA TRP A 192 -12.53 4.49 6.35
C TRP A 192 -13.82 3.68 6.35
N ALA A 193 -14.15 3.02 7.45
CA ALA A 193 -15.43 2.33 7.60
C ALA A 193 -16.60 3.32 7.45
N LYS A 194 -16.53 4.47 8.09
CA LYS A 194 -17.52 5.55 7.96
C LYS A 194 -17.59 6.09 6.54
N HIS A 195 -16.43 6.29 5.90
CA HIS A 195 -16.39 6.71 4.50
C HIS A 195 -17.08 5.69 3.59
N ASN A 196 -16.82 4.39 3.80
CA ASN A 196 -17.44 3.29 3.06
C ASN A 196 -18.90 3.00 3.49
N GLN A 197 -19.49 3.83 4.35
CA GLN A 197 -20.86 3.68 4.86
C GLN A 197 -21.11 2.32 5.53
N LEU A 198 -20.09 1.79 6.21
CA LEU A 198 -20.16 0.50 6.89
C LEU A 198 -20.46 0.70 8.38
N ASP A 199 -21.44 -0.02 8.87
CA ASP A 199 -21.81 -0.04 10.29
C ASP A 199 -20.86 -0.88 11.14
N LYS A 200 -20.08 -1.76 10.50
CA LYS A 200 -19.22 -2.73 11.18
C LYS A 200 -17.90 -2.93 10.44
N MET A 201 -16.85 -3.09 11.20
CA MET A 201 -15.57 -3.63 10.75
C MET A 201 -15.40 -5.06 11.30
N VAL A 202 -14.73 -5.93 10.56
CA VAL A 202 -14.35 -7.25 11.05
C VAL A 202 -12.97 -7.12 11.70
N VAL A 203 -12.86 -7.46 12.97
CA VAL A 203 -11.62 -7.43 13.74
C VAL A 203 -11.30 -8.85 14.18
N GLU A 204 -10.15 -9.35 13.75
CA GLU A 204 -9.60 -10.64 14.18
C GLU A 204 -8.32 -10.38 14.98
N ASN A 205 -8.21 -10.96 16.15
CA ASN A 205 -6.99 -10.90 16.95
C ASN A 205 -6.32 -12.27 16.96
N ILE A 206 -5.07 -12.29 16.53
CA ILE A 206 -4.21 -13.48 16.54
C ILE A 206 -3.05 -13.16 17.48
N GLU A 207 -3.10 -13.64 18.71
CA GLU A 207 -2.16 -13.30 19.77
C GLU A 207 -2.07 -11.78 19.98
N ASP A 208 -0.91 -11.18 19.70
CA ASP A 208 -0.65 -9.74 19.81
C ASP A 208 -0.87 -8.97 18.48
N LEU A 209 -1.43 -9.63 17.47
CA LEU A 209 -1.72 -9.06 16.16
C LEU A 209 -3.21 -8.79 16.02
N SER A 210 -3.58 -7.59 15.62
CA SER A 210 -4.94 -7.20 15.23
C SER A 210 -5.03 -7.10 13.72
N LEU A 211 -5.87 -7.91 13.11
CA LEU A 211 -6.21 -7.89 11.69
C LEU A 211 -7.60 -7.31 11.54
N ILE A 212 -7.72 -6.22 10.78
CA ILE A 212 -8.97 -5.49 10.62
C ILE A 212 -9.30 -5.37 9.15
N HIS A 213 -10.50 -5.82 8.77
CA HIS A 213 -11.00 -5.72 7.40
C HIS A 213 -12.17 -4.76 7.33
N ILE A 214 -12.18 -3.91 6.32
CA ILE A 214 -13.36 -3.22 5.82
C ILE A 214 -13.47 -3.44 4.33
N SER A 215 -14.65 -3.85 3.88
CA SER A 215 -14.96 -4.07 2.47
C SER A 215 -16.00 -3.05 1.98
N GLU A 216 -16.26 -3.04 0.70
CA GLU A 216 -17.40 -2.32 0.15
C GLU A 216 -18.70 -2.94 0.65
N PRO A 217 -19.77 -2.14 0.86
CA PRO A 217 -21.10 -2.69 1.05
C PRO A 217 -21.41 -3.60 -0.14
N THR A 218 -21.86 -4.81 0.13
CA THR A 218 -22.32 -5.71 -0.94
C THR A 218 -23.42 -4.98 -1.71
N ARG A 219 -23.13 -4.51 -2.92
CA ARG A 219 -24.15 -4.03 -3.83
C ARG A 219 -25.07 -5.23 -4.06
N GLN A 220 -26.27 -5.19 -3.48
CA GLN A 220 -27.32 -6.05 -3.91
C GLN A 220 -27.56 -5.71 -5.38
N SER A 221 -27.19 -6.65 -6.25
CA SER A 221 -27.51 -6.53 -7.67
C SER A 221 -29.02 -6.35 -7.80
N PRO A 222 -29.49 -5.39 -8.60
CA PRO A 222 -30.91 -5.17 -8.83
C PRO A 222 -31.58 -6.40 -9.47
#